data_4bbbc8a12b5f82c9f79df2eb97d236e9
#
_entry.id   4bbbc8a12b5f82c9f79df2eb97d236e9
#
_cell.length_a   1.000
_cell.length_b   1.000
_cell.length_c   1.000
_cell.angle_alpha   90.00
_cell.angle_beta   90.00
_cell.angle_gamma   90.00
#
_symmetry.space_group_name_H-M   'P 1'
#
loop_
_entity.id
_entity.type
_entity.pdbx_description
1 polymer ?
#
loop_
_entity_poly.entity_id
_entity_poly.type
_entity_poly.pdbx_seq_one_letter_code
_entity_poly.pdbx_strand_id
1 'polypeptide(L)'
;MIPLKILRKNRFFYYQLLDEREEQLINKAGAESFYVFIGLILLSYLVAVLAPALFNPDILLVTLLLGIFFFFNRARQLGVTYYSRFHFTIVGCLLVTLAITTLLMLQNYQFNIEIYQHNPLHIKYIYAWVFTYIFYLPWVFIGNLGLKSYGEWAQKKFEQDMDELESME
;
A
#
# COMPACT_ATOMS: atom_id res chain seq x y z
N MET A 1 -18.78 -27.65 -4.34
CA MET A 1 -17.32 -27.90 -4.38
C MET A 1 -16.66 -26.64 -4.92
N ILE A 2 -16.15 -25.76 -4.05
CA ILE A 2 -15.50 -24.51 -4.46
C ILE A 2 -14.15 -24.89 -5.07
N PRO A 3 -13.86 -24.55 -6.33
CA PRO A 3 -12.59 -24.89 -6.93
C PRO A 3 -11.47 -24.22 -6.13
N LEU A 4 -10.49 -25.02 -5.72
CA LEU A 4 -9.25 -24.52 -5.11
C LEU A 4 -8.64 -23.45 -6.03
N LYS A 5 -8.87 -22.18 -5.67
CA LYS A 5 -8.33 -21.05 -6.42
C LYS A 5 -6.80 -21.11 -6.37
N ILE A 6 -6.19 -21.34 -7.52
CA ILE A 6 -4.75 -21.52 -7.64
C ILE A 6 -4.06 -20.17 -7.35
N LEU A 7 -3.26 -20.12 -6.27
CA LEU A 7 -2.40 -18.98 -5.99
C LEU A 7 -1.28 -18.93 -7.03
N ARG A 8 -1.26 -17.89 -7.84
CA ARG A 8 -0.14 -17.65 -8.74
C ARG A 8 0.90 -16.82 -8.00
N LYS A 9 2.14 -17.32 -7.95
CA LYS A 9 3.28 -16.65 -7.33
C LYS A 9 3.97 -15.81 -8.38
N ASN A 10 3.98 -14.50 -8.22
CA ASN A 10 4.89 -13.62 -8.93
C ASN A 10 6.18 -13.46 -8.10
N ARG A 11 7.24 -12.92 -8.73
CA ARG A 11 8.54 -12.72 -8.09
C ARG A 11 8.48 -11.81 -6.85
N PHE A 12 7.53 -10.88 -6.82
CA PHE A 12 7.45 -9.83 -5.80
C PHE A 12 6.26 -9.97 -4.85
N PHE A 13 5.16 -10.58 -5.29
CA PHE A 13 3.94 -10.71 -4.50
C PHE A 13 3.18 -11.99 -4.85
N TYR A 14 2.35 -12.41 -3.92
CA TYR A 14 1.36 -13.46 -4.14
C TYR A 14 0.04 -12.82 -4.56
N TYR A 15 -0.59 -13.37 -5.57
CA TYR A 15 -1.92 -12.96 -5.99
C TYR A 15 -2.75 -14.18 -6.37
N GLN A 16 -4.06 -14.06 -6.17
CA GLN A 16 -5.00 -15.08 -6.57
C GLN A 16 -5.44 -14.82 -8.00
N LEU A 17 -5.63 -15.89 -8.78
CA LEU A 17 -6.39 -15.80 -10.02
C LEU A 17 -7.85 -15.53 -9.67
N LEU A 18 -8.34 -14.38 -10.07
CA LEU A 18 -9.72 -13.98 -9.91
C LEU A 18 -10.56 -14.64 -11.01
N ASP A 19 -11.83 -14.90 -10.73
CA ASP A 19 -12.76 -15.17 -11.79
C ASP A 19 -13.08 -13.86 -12.56
N GLU A 20 -13.68 -13.99 -13.73
CA GLU A 20 -13.97 -12.85 -14.62
C GLU A 20 -14.85 -11.79 -13.93
N ARG A 21 -15.78 -12.22 -13.10
CA ARG A 21 -16.68 -11.33 -12.34
C ARG A 21 -15.92 -10.57 -11.26
N GLU A 22 -15.08 -11.24 -10.47
CA GLU A 22 -14.25 -10.62 -9.46
C GLU A 22 -13.29 -9.60 -10.08
N GLU A 23 -12.70 -9.95 -11.24
CA GLU A 23 -11.81 -9.04 -11.97
C GLU A 23 -12.54 -7.78 -12.43
N GLN A 24 -13.74 -7.89 -12.97
CA GLN A 24 -14.57 -6.74 -13.37
C GLN A 24 -14.91 -5.84 -12.16
N LEU A 25 -15.24 -6.43 -11.01
CA LEU A 25 -15.55 -5.66 -9.80
C LEU A 25 -14.33 -4.94 -9.24
N ILE A 26 -13.15 -5.56 -9.28
CA ILE A 26 -11.89 -4.91 -8.88
C ILE A 26 -11.53 -3.79 -9.83
N ASN A 27 -11.65 -4.00 -11.14
CA ASN A 27 -11.39 -2.97 -12.13
C ASN A 27 -12.34 -1.78 -11.94
N LYS A 28 -13.61 -2.03 -11.60
CA LYS A 28 -14.57 -0.98 -11.25
C LYS A 28 -14.14 -0.23 -9.99
N ALA A 29 -13.79 -0.93 -8.91
CA ALA A 29 -13.28 -0.30 -7.69
C ALA A 29 -12.02 0.52 -7.96
N GLY A 30 -11.11 0.00 -8.78
CA GLY A 30 -9.89 0.69 -9.20
C GLY A 30 -10.16 1.96 -9.98
N ALA A 31 -11.07 1.91 -10.95
CA ALA A 31 -11.45 3.08 -11.74
C ALA A 31 -12.09 4.18 -10.87
N GLU A 32 -13.05 3.82 -10.01
CA GLU A 32 -13.70 4.77 -9.10
C GLU A 32 -12.69 5.39 -8.13
N SER A 33 -11.76 4.59 -7.59
CA SER A 33 -10.72 5.06 -6.68
C SER A 33 -9.70 5.96 -7.37
N PHE A 34 -9.40 5.69 -8.63
CA PHE A 34 -8.51 6.52 -9.44
C PHE A 34 -9.07 7.93 -9.63
N TYR A 35 -10.38 8.08 -9.90
CA TYR A 35 -11.01 9.39 -10.00
C TYR A 35 -10.98 10.15 -8.68
N VAL A 36 -11.25 9.48 -7.55
CA VAL A 36 -11.14 10.09 -6.22
C VAL A 36 -9.69 10.52 -5.95
N PHE A 37 -8.73 9.67 -6.27
CA PHE A 37 -7.31 9.96 -6.08
C PHE A 37 -6.85 11.17 -6.90
N ILE A 38 -7.25 11.27 -8.18
CA ILE A 38 -7.00 12.45 -9.01
C ILE A 38 -7.62 13.70 -8.39
N GLY A 39 -8.88 13.62 -7.92
CA GLY A 39 -9.54 14.73 -7.25
C GLY A 39 -8.78 15.22 -6.02
N LEU A 40 -8.28 14.31 -5.19
CA LEU A 40 -7.48 14.64 -4.01
C LEU A 40 -6.13 15.25 -4.38
N ILE A 41 -5.46 14.77 -5.43
CA ILE A 41 -4.21 15.38 -5.93
C ILE A 41 -4.46 16.80 -6.43
N LEU A 42 -5.51 17.01 -7.24
CA LEU A 42 -5.85 18.34 -7.74
C LEU A 42 -6.19 19.31 -6.60
N LEU A 43 -6.90 18.83 -5.58
CA LEU A 43 -7.19 19.62 -4.38
C LEU A 43 -5.90 19.97 -3.62
N SER A 44 -5.00 19.01 -3.44
CA SER A 44 -3.69 19.25 -2.81
C SER A 44 -2.86 20.27 -3.58
N TYR A 45 -2.88 20.18 -4.92
CA TYR A 45 -2.22 21.14 -5.79
C TYR A 45 -2.84 22.54 -5.66
N LEU A 46 -4.17 22.63 -5.63
CA LEU A 46 -4.87 23.88 -5.44
C LEU A 46 -4.49 24.56 -4.11
N VAL A 47 -4.43 23.78 -3.03
CA VAL A 47 -3.94 24.26 -1.71
C VAL A 47 -2.51 24.76 -1.80
N ALA A 48 -1.62 24.04 -2.48
CA ALA A 48 -0.23 24.47 -2.66
C ALA A 48 -0.10 25.80 -3.40
N VAL A 49 -0.99 26.06 -4.38
CA VAL A 49 -0.98 27.31 -5.17
C VAL A 49 -1.64 28.47 -4.43
N LEU A 50 -2.81 28.24 -3.85
CA LEU A 50 -3.62 29.31 -3.25
C LEU A 50 -3.21 29.65 -1.81
N ALA A 51 -2.71 28.66 -1.08
CA ALA A 51 -2.32 28.79 0.32
C ALA A 51 -0.98 28.07 0.60
N PRO A 52 0.13 28.52 0.01
CA PRO A 52 1.42 27.84 0.12
C PRO A 52 1.93 27.73 1.57
N ALA A 53 1.52 28.63 2.44
CA ALA A 53 1.85 28.58 3.87
C ALA A 53 1.19 27.39 4.61
N LEU A 54 0.09 26.86 4.07
CA LEU A 54 -0.61 25.68 4.62
C LEU A 54 -0.16 24.39 3.96
N PHE A 55 0.57 24.46 2.86
CA PHE A 55 1.02 23.28 2.15
C PHE A 55 2.23 22.67 2.86
N ASN A 56 2.02 21.42 3.33
CA ASN A 56 3.09 20.57 3.82
C ASN A 56 3.21 19.37 2.86
N PRO A 57 4.41 18.96 2.43
CA PRO A 57 4.63 17.76 1.61
C PRO A 57 3.96 16.49 2.16
N ASP A 58 3.74 16.39 3.47
CA ASP A 58 3.02 15.29 4.11
C ASP A 58 1.57 15.17 3.63
N ILE A 59 0.97 16.24 3.09
CA ILE A 59 -0.37 16.22 2.49
C ILE A 59 -0.42 15.21 1.33
N LEU A 60 0.65 15.09 0.56
CA LEU A 60 0.72 14.11 -0.53
C LEU A 60 0.70 12.67 -0.01
N LEU A 61 1.39 12.42 1.11
CA LEU A 61 1.35 11.11 1.76
C LEU A 61 -0.05 10.79 2.29
N VAL A 62 -0.70 11.76 2.95
CA VAL A 62 -2.09 11.62 3.42
C VAL A 62 -3.04 11.36 2.25
N THR A 63 -2.88 12.09 1.15
CA THR A 63 -3.66 11.90 -0.08
C THR A 63 -3.52 10.49 -0.64
N LEU A 64 -2.29 9.97 -0.67
CA LEU A 64 -2.01 8.60 -1.11
C LEU A 64 -2.69 7.57 -0.20
N LEU A 65 -2.56 7.74 1.12
CA LEU A 65 -3.18 6.83 2.10
C LEU A 65 -4.72 6.86 2.00
N LEU A 66 -5.32 8.04 1.83
CA LEU A 66 -6.77 8.16 1.62
C LEU A 66 -7.22 7.49 0.32
N GLY A 67 -6.47 7.62 -0.76
CA GLY A 67 -6.77 6.95 -2.03
C GLY A 67 -6.72 5.42 -1.90
N ILE A 68 -5.70 4.91 -1.23
CA ILE A 68 -5.58 3.48 -0.91
C ILE A 68 -6.73 3.01 -0.02
N PHE A 69 -7.05 3.74 1.04
CA PHE A 69 -8.15 3.42 1.94
C PHE A 69 -9.50 3.41 1.20
N PHE A 70 -9.73 4.39 0.32
CA PHE A 70 -10.95 4.45 -0.49
C PHE A 70 -11.05 3.24 -1.41
N PHE A 71 -9.99 2.89 -2.13
CA PHE A 71 -9.94 1.69 -2.98
C PHE A 71 -10.34 0.45 -2.19
N PHE A 72 -9.76 0.31 -1.06
CA PHE A 72 -10.02 -0.80 -0.22
C PHE A 72 -11.47 -0.83 0.28
N ASN A 73 -11.98 0.21 0.81
CA ASN A 73 -13.37 0.27 1.25
C ASN A 73 -14.35 -0.01 0.09
N ARG A 74 -14.05 0.50 -1.10
CA ARG A 74 -14.91 0.31 -2.28
C ARG A 74 -14.89 -1.12 -2.78
N ALA A 75 -13.72 -1.76 -2.84
CA ALA A 75 -13.61 -3.17 -3.19
C ALA A 75 -14.43 -4.05 -2.23
N ARG A 76 -14.37 -3.76 -0.91
CA ARG A 76 -15.19 -4.44 0.09
C ARG A 76 -16.70 -4.26 -0.14
N GLN A 77 -17.16 -3.03 -0.43
CA GLN A 77 -18.57 -2.76 -0.73
C GLN A 77 -19.07 -3.52 -1.96
N LEU A 78 -18.21 -3.80 -2.91
CA LEU A 78 -18.53 -4.58 -4.11
C LEU A 78 -18.46 -6.10 -3.86
N GLY A 79 -18.22 -6.54 -2.63
CA GLY A 79 -18.16 -7.96 -2.26
C GLY A 79 -16.87 -8.65 -2.73
N VAL A 80 -15.83 -7.89 -3.04
CA VAL A 80 -14.57 -8.47 -3.47
C VAL A 80 -13.68 -8.74 -2.26
N THR A 81 -13.40 -10.02 -2.01
CA THR A 81 -12.49 -10.47 -0.94
C THR A 81 -11.01 -10.43 -1.36
N TYR A 82 -10.66 -9.47 -2.21
CA TYR A 82 -9.32 -9.33 -2.79
C TYR A 82 -8.20 -9.20 -1.74
N TYR A 83 -8.54 -8.68 -0.57
CA TYR A 83 -7.60 -8.45 0.53
C TYR A 83 -6.94 -9.68 1.11
N SER A 84 -7.67 -10.78 1.12
CA SER A 84 -7.24 -11.94 1.89
C SER A 84 -5.95 -12.57 1.39
N ARG A 85 -5.52 -12.18 0.18
CA ARG A 85 -4.45 -12.94 -0.49
C ARG A 85 -3.37 -12.08 -1.14
N PHE A 86 -3.43 -10.76 -0.98
CA PHE A 86 -2.34 -9.89 -1.40
C PHE A 86 -1.38 -9.68 -0.23
N HIS A 87 -0.18 -10.23 -0.36
CA HIS A 87 0.93 -9.94 0.54
C HIS A 87 2.23 -10.01 -0.25
N PHE A 88 3.23 -9.27 0.22
CA PHE A 88 4.52 -9.25 -0.41
C PHE A 88 5.29 -10.55 -0.15
N THR A 89 6.04 -11.00 -1.15
CA THR A 89 7.09 -12.00 -0.94
C THR A 89 8.23 -11.39 -0.13
N ILE A 90 9.16 -12.22 0.34
CA ILE A 90 10.39 -11.73 1.00
C ILE A 90 11.10 -10.70 0.11
N VAL A 91 11.25 -11.00 -1.19
CA VAL A 91 11.87 -10.08 -2.15
C VAL A 91 11.07 -8.79 -2.29
N GLY A 92 9.74 -8.89 -2.30
CA GLY A 92 8.84 -7.72 -2.30
C GLY A 92 9.04 -6.85 -1.07
N CYS A 93 9.11 -7.43 0.13
CA CYS A 93 9.38 -6.69 1.37
C CYS A 93 10.75 -5.99 1.34
N LEU A 94 11.80 -6.66 0.85
CA LEU A 94 13.12 -6.05 0.71
C LEU A 94 13.09 -4.83 -0.23
N LEU A 95 12.41 -4.94 -1.39
CA LEU A 95 12.30 -3.85 -2.34
C LEU A 95 11.43 -2.69 -1.82
N VAL A 96 10.33 -2.98 -1.14
CA VAL A 96 9.49 -1.95 -0.50
C VAL A 96 10.28 -1.22 0.57
N THR A 97 11.03 -1.95 1.41
CA THR A 97 11.90 -1.33 2.41
C THR A 97 12.97 -0.45 1.73
N LEU A 98 13.58 -0.93 0.65
CA LEU A 98 14.56 -0.17 -0.11
C LEU A 98 13.97 1.14 -0.65
N ALA A 99 12.78 1.09 -1.23
CA ALA A 99 12.11 2.27 -1.76
C ALA A 99 11.79 3.29 -0.64
N ILE A 100 11.19 2.83 0.46
CA ILE A 100 10.84 3.70 1.60
C ILE A 100 12.11 4.36 2.17
N THR A 101 13.14 3.57 2.44
CA THR A 101 14.38 4.11 3.03
C THR A 101 15.11 5.04 2.09
N THR A 102 15.08 4.79 0.78
CA THR A 102 15.67 5.70 -0.21
C THR A 102 14.96 7.05 -0.20
N LEU A 103 13.62 7.07 -0.17
CA LEU A 103 12.84 8.31 -0.09
C LEU A 103 13.15 9.10 1.20
N LEU A 104 13.17 8.41 2.35
CA LEU A 104 13.52 9.05 3.64
C LEU A 104 14.94 9.60 3.64
N MET A 105 15.88 8.88 3.04
CA MET A 105 17.27 9.32 2.99
C MET A 105 17.52 10.45 1.99
N LEU A 106 16.75 10.52 0.89
CA LEU A 106 16.78 11.70 0.02
C LEU A 106 16.35 12.96 0.77
N GLN A 107 15.27 12.85 1.55
CA GLN A 107 14.82 13.95 2.41
C GLN A 107 15.86 14.30 3.47
N ASN A 108 16.41 13.30 4.17
CA ASN A 108 17.47 13.49 5.15
C ASN A 108 18.72 14.18 4.55
N TYR A 109 19.09 13.81 3.31
CA TYR A 109 20.22 14.44 2.62
C TYR A 109 19.99 15.93 2.39
N GLN A 110 18.78 16.30 1.95
CA GLN A 110 18.44 17.71 1.73
C GLN A 110 18.54 18.55 3.00
N PHE A 111 18.08 18.02 4.13
CA PHE A 111 18.14 18.73 5.42
C PHE A 111 19.53 18.76 6.06
N ASN A 112 20.39 17.81 5.75
CA ASN A 112 21.68 17.62 6.38
C ASN A 112 22.85 17.67 5.38
N ILE A 113 22.67 18.41 4.30
CA ILE A 113 23.62 18.46 3.18
C ILE A 113 25.03 18.88 3.61
N GLU A 114 25.15 19.79 4.59
CA GLU A 114 26.40 20.25 5.14
C GLU A 114 27.14 19.13 5.91
N ILE A 115 26.40 18.30 6.67
CA ILE A 115 26.95 17.16 7.41
C ILE A 115 27.56 16.14 6.45
N TYR A 116 26.97 16.02 5.26
CA TYR A 116 27.42 15.13 4.21
C TYR A 116 28.38 15.79 3.21
N GLN A 117 28.85 17.00 3.52
CA GLN A 117 29.81 17.74 2.70
C GLN A 117 29.39 17.87 1.22
N HIS A 118 28.11 18.07 0.95
CA HIS A 118 27.53 18.11 -0.40
C HIS A 118 27.81 16.86 -1.27
N ASN A 119 28.20 15.75 -0.65
CA ASN A 119 28.52 14.51 -1.36
C ASN A 119 27.56 13.37 -0.98
N PRO A 120 26.69 12.91 -1.90
CA PRO A 120 25.77 11.79 -1.63
C PRO A 120 26.47 10.44 -1.42
N LEU A 121 27.75 10.33 -1.77
CA LEU A 121 28.58 9.16 -1.50
C LEU A 121 29.41 9.30 -0.22
N HIS A 122 29.16 10.34 0.58
CA HIS A 122 29.85 10.53 1.85
C HIS A 122 29.58 9.35 2.80
N ILE A 123 30.62 8.85 3.43
CA ILE A 123 30.56 7.62 4.25
C ILE A 123 29.49 7.68 5.34
N LYS A 124 29.29 8.85 5.98
CA LYS A 124 28.24 9.06 6.99
C LYS A 124 26.85 8.89 6.39
N TYR A 125 26.63 9.34 5.15
CA TYR A 125 25.35 9.19 4.47
C TYR A 125 25.06 7.72 4.17
N ILE A 126 26.06 6.98 3.67
CA ILE A 126 25.93 5.54 3.38
C ILE A 126 25.63 4.77 4.66
N TYR A 127 26.32 5.06 5.77
CA TYR A 127 26.03 4.42 7.06
C TYR A 127 24.61 4.74 7.56
N ALA A 128 24.19 6.00 7.48
CA ALA A 128 22.83 6.39 7.85
C ALA A 128 21.78 5.66 7.01
N TRP A 129 22.04 5.52 5.71
CA TRP A 129 21.14 4.82 4.79
C TRP A 129 21.02 3.33 5.12
N VAL A 130 22.15 2.63 5.32
CA VAL A 130 22.18 1.20 5.71
C VAL A 130 21.50 0.98 7.06
N PHE A 131 21.79 1.84 8.04
CA PHE A 131 21.16 1.76 9.35
C PHE A 131 19.64 1.95 9.26
N THR A 132 19.18 2.95 8.51
CA THR A 132 17.75 3.21 8.28
C THR A 132 17.10 2.01 7.60
N TYR A 133 17.74 1.40 6.59
CA TYR A 133 17.24 0.22 5.92
C TYR A 133 17.04 -0.95 6.89
N ILE A 134 18.05 -1.26 7.70
CA ILE A 134 18.00 -2.35 8.70
C ILE A 134 16.91 -2.06 9.74
N PHE A 135 16.73 -0.80 10.15
CA PHE A 135 15.73 -0.40 11.12
C PHE A 135 14.30 -0.55 10.60
N TYR A 136 14.03 -0.17 9.33
CA TYR A 136 12.68 -0.25 8.75
C TYR A 136 12.31 -1.65 8.28
N LEU A 137 13.27 -2.51 8.01
CA LEU A 137 13.03 -3.86 7.51
C LEU A 137 12.07 -4.69 8.38
N PRO A 138 12.24 -4.79 9.71
CA PRO A 138 11.30 -5.51 10.57
C PRO A 138 9.88 -4.94 10.52
N TRP A 139 9.73 -3.62 10.45
CA TRP A 139 8.43 -2.95 10.40
C TRP A 139 7.66 -3.26 9.11
N VAL A 140 8.35 -3.33 7.98
CA VAL A 140 7.74 -3.74 6.71
C VAL A 140 7.30 -5.20 6.77
N PHE A 141 8.09 -6.09 7.38
CA PHE A 141 7.70 -7.49 7.59
C PHE A 141 6.50 -7.62 8.52
N ILE A 142 6.48 -6.90 9.64
CA ILE A 142 5.34 -6.89 10.57
C ILE A 142 4.07 -6.36 9.88
N GLY A 143 4.19 -5.27 9.13
CA GLY A 143 3.09 -4.73 8.35
C GLY A 143 2.56 -5.72 7.30
N ASN A 144 3.46 -6.43 6.62
CA ASN A 144 3.10 -7.46 5.65
C ASN A 144 2.37 -8.66 6.30
N LEU A 145 2.80 -9.09 7.50
CA LEU A 145 2.11 -10.11 8.28
C LEU A 145 0.73 -9.62 8.73
N GLY A 146 0.62 -8.36 9.14
CA GLY A 146 -0.65 -7.73 9.49
C GLY A 146 -1.63 -7.71 8.32
N LEU A 147 -1.16 -7.35 7.12
CA LEU A 147 -1.97 -7.38 5.91
C LEU A 147 -2.49 -8.79 5.62
N LYS A 148 -1.63 -9.81 5.75
CA LYS A 148 -2.01 -11.20 5.56
C LYS A 148 -3.08 -11.64 6.56
N SER A 149 -2.84 -11.38 7.86
CA SER A 149 -3.77 -11.78 8.93
C SER A 149 -5.12 -11.08 8.82
N TYR A 150 -5.10 -9.77 8.47
CA TYR A 150 -6.33 -9.01 8.23
C TYR A 150 -7.12 -9.59 7.05
N GLY A 151 -6.44 -9.96 5.98
CA GLY A 151 -7.07 -10.57 4.83
C GLY A 151 -7.75 -11.91 5.17
N GLU A 152 -7.06 -12.79 5.90
CA GLU A 152 -7.61 -14.07 6.34
C GLU A 152 -8.84 -13.88 7.25
N TRP A 153 -8.79 -12.90 8.16
CA TRP A 153 -9.91 -12.55 9.02
C TRP A 153 -11.11 -12.02 8.22
N ALA A 154 -10.88 -11.11 7.27
CA ALA A 154 -11.92 -10.53 6.44
C ALA A 154 -12.63 -11.59 5.57
N GLN A 155 -11.86 -12.56 5.06
CA GLN A 155 -12.43 -13.68 4.30
C GLN A 155 -13.33 -14.56 5.18
N LYS A 156 -12.86 -14.95 6.36
CA LYS A 156 -13.64 -15.78 7.28
C LYS A 156 -14.95 -15.10 7.66
N LYS A 157 -14.90 -13.78 7.92
CA LYS A 157 -16.11 -13.03 8.24
C LYS A 157 -17.08 -12.99 7.07
N PHE A 158 -16.61 -12.81 5.85
CA PHE A 158 -17.45 -12.82 4.66
C PHE A 158 -18.11 -14.20 4.43
N GLU A 159 -17.34 -15.28 4.62
CA GLU A 159 -17.88 -16.66 4.52
C GLU A 159 -18.98 -16.91 5.57
N GLN A 160 -18.80 -16.44 6.81
CA GLN A 160 -19.82 -16.51 7.86
C GLN A 160 -21.08 -15.71 7.52
N ASP A 161 -20.93 -14.47 7.07
CA ASP A 161 -22.05 -13.62 6.66
C ASP A 161 -22.84 -14.25 5.49
N MET A 162 -22.18 -14.97 4.58
CA MET A 162 -22.85 -15.70 3.48
C MET A 162 -23.60 -16.94 3.96
N ASP A 163 -22.99 -17.73 4.87
CA ASP A 163 -23.63 -18.93 5.45
C ASP A 163 -24.89 -18.53 6.27
N GLU A 164 -24.84 -17.40 6.97
CA GLU A 164 -26.01 -16.86 7.69
C GLU A 164 -27.14 -16.49 6.72
N LEU A 165 -26.84 -15.85 5.59
CA LEU A 165 -27.83 -15.49 4.59
C LEU A 165 -28.46 -16.73 3.94
N GLU A 166 -27.67 -17.76 3.60
CA GLU A 166 -28.18 -19.01 3.05
C GLU A 166 -29.06 -19.79 4.06
N SER A 167 -28.81 -19.59 5.36
CA SER A 167 -29.63 -20.23 6.42
C SER A 167 -30.99 -19.57 6.66
N MET A 168 -31.20 -18.36 6.14
CA MET A 168 -32.43 -17.58 6.28
C MET A 168 -33.41 -17.77 5.10
N GLU A 169 -32.95 -18.38 3.99
CA GLU A 169 -33.77 -18.76 2.85
C GLU A 169 -34.31 -20.21 3.01
#